data_edb416f12c3596bca8403595fd580514
#
_entry.id   edb416f12c3596bca8403595fd580514
#
_cell.length_a   1.000
_cell.length_b   1.000
_cell.length_c   1.000
_cell.angle_alpha   90.00
_cell.angle_beta   90.00
_cell.angle_gamma   90.00
#
_symmetry.space_group_name_H-M   'P 1'
#
loop_
_entity.id
_entity.type
_entity.pdbx_description
1 polymer ?
#
loop_
_entity_poly.entity_id
_entity_poly.type
_entity_poly.pdbx_seq_one_letter_code
_entity_poly.pdbx_strand_id
1 'polypeptide(L)'
;KKLKIPHVEISNYTKQKEILGGRVKTLHPKIFGGLLGTDSSSHQTELKKEKIINFDVLIINLYPFEDTVRNTKNSDKIIEMIDIGGHSLIRAAVKNYKKTVPIVDPVDYQKFIKNFPQTEISKKKYAIKAIQQITEYDVSISNWFQGIQTEEYSLRYGENPQQKAIALINNKSFTQVSGQKKLSYNNLLDLDAAINIAYGSKANENICTIIKHNIPCGGAMKKTQKESYKKALMGDPLSSFGGIVAFNKKLSENTARLLVKNYYEVIAAPDFEREALTILKTKSNLRVLKVKKIINKVEQRSIFAGALIQDTNRKVSSIKAINGKNKLKKNRIDFFINI
;
A
#
# COMPACT_ATOMS: atom_id res chain seq x y z
N LYS A 1 10.49 31.27 -22.37
CA LYS A 1 11.46 32.24 -22.93
C LYS A 1 12.16 31.70 -24.20
N LYS A 2 12.69 30.46 -24.19
CA LYS A 2 13.36 29.86 -25.37
C LYS A 2 12.50 29.77 -26.64
N LEU A 3 11.18 29.55 -26.47
CA LEU A 3 10.22 29.36 -27.56
C LEU A 3 9.52 30.65 -27.99
N LYS A 4 9.88 31.83 -27.45
CA LYS A 4 9.26 33.15 -27.73
C LYS A 4 7.73 33.18 -27.59
N ILE A 5 7.16 32.30 -26.78
CA ILE A 5 5.72 32.28 -26.49
C ILE A 5 5.38 33.48 -25.59
N PRO A 6 4.35 34.28 -25.92
CA PRO A 6 3.87 35.36 -25.06
C PRO A 6 3.48 34.82 -23.67
N HIS A 7 4.04 35.39 -22.63
CA HIS A 7 3.77 34.99 -21.25
C HIS A 7 3.91 36.18 -20.30
N VAL A 8 3.24 36.07 -19.16
CA VAL A 8 3.36 37.02 -18.06
C VAL A 8 3.84 36.25 -16.84
N GLU A 9 4.95 36.70 -16.27
CA GLU A 9 5.46 36.14 -15.02
C GLU A 9 4.45 36.41 -13.88
N ILE A 10 4.27 35.42 -13.00
CA ILE A 10 3.30 35.53 -11.88
C ILE A 10 3.56 36.76 -11.01
N SER A 11 4.81 37.05 -10.69
CA SER A 11 5.20 38.24 -9.92
C SER A 11 4.80 39.55 -10.62
N ASN A 12 4.84 39.59 -11.97
CA ASN A 12 4.39 40.75 -12.74
C ASN A 12 2.87 40.88 -12.74
N TYR A 13 2.15 39.76 -12.74
CA TYR A 13 0.69 39.75 -12.70
C TYR A 13 0.15 40.08 -11.31
N THR A 14 0.71 39.46 -10.27
CA THR A 14 0.29 39.71 -8.87
C THR A 14 0.83 41.01 -8.29
N LYS A 15 1.90 41.57 -8.86
CA LYS A 15 2.69 42.64 -8.31
C LYS A 15 3.39 42.28 -6.99
N GLN A 16 3.53 41.01 -6.70
CA GLN A 16 4.21 40.48 -5.53
C GLN A 16 5.36 39.58 -5.91
N LYS A 17 6.53 39.83 -5.34
CA LYS A 17 7.70 38.92 -5.49
C LYS A 17 7.45 37.64 -4.73
N GLU A 18 8.05 36.55 -5.22
CA GLU A 18 8.10 35.30 -4.46
C GLU A 18 8.90 35.51 -3.17
N ILE A 19 8.47 34.85 -2.11
CA ILE A 19 9.10 34.91 -0.79
C ILE A 19 9.40 33.50 -0.26
N LEU A 20 10.21 33.42 0.79
CA LEU A 20 10.62 32.17 1.43
C LEU A 20 11.25 31.16 0.43
N GLY A 21 12.13 31.68 -0.45
CA GLY A 21 12.79 30.82 -1.43
C GLY A 21 11.86 30.20 -2.47
N GLY A 22 10.69 30.83 -2.75
CA GLY A 22 9.72 30.33 -3.71
C GLY A 22 8.59 29.48 -3.12
N ARG A 23 8.59 29.22 -1.81
CA ARG A 23 7.49 28.47 -1.15
C ARG A 23 6.16 29.22 -1.21
N VAL A 24 6.19 30.55 -1.31
CA VAL A 24 4.99 31.38 -1.51
C VAL A 24 5.18 32.17 -2.80
N LYS A 25 4.46 31.75 -3.81
CA LYS A 25 4.52 32.32 -5.17
C LYS A 25 3.13 32.44 -5.79
N THR A 26 2.36 31.38 -5.76
CA THR A 26 1.04 31.27 -6.40
C THR A 26 -0.13 31.42 -5.42
N LEU A 27 0.14 31.40 -4.11
CA LEU A 27 -0.86 31.58 -3.07
C LEU A 27 -1.24 33.08 -2.95
N HIS A 28 -2.00 33.56 -3.92
CA HIS A 28 -2.35 34.97 -4.04
C HIS A 28 -3.80 35.15 -4.48
N PRO A 29 -4.57 36.12 -3.94
CA PRO A 29 -5.97 36.33 -4.29
C PRO A 29 -6.23 36.50 -5.78
N LYS A 30 -5.37 37.17 -6.52
CA LYS A 30 -5.50 37.30 -8.00
C LYS A 30 -5.41 35.97 -8.74
N ILE A 31 -4.58 35.06 -8.27
CA ILE A 31 -4.45 33.73 -8.89
C ILE A 31 -5.69 32.89 -8.56
N PHE A 32 -6.08 32.80 -7.28
CA PHE A 32 -7.25 32.04 -6.87
C PHE A 32 -8.56 32.66 -7.40
N GLY A 33 -8.66 33.99 -7.46
CA GLY A 33 -9.79 34.67 -8.07
C GLY A 33 -9.96 34.30 -9.54
N GLY A 34 -8.87 34.26 -10.30
CA GLY A 34 -8.88 33.84 -11.71
C GLY A 34 -9.30 32.38 -11.92
N LEU A 35 -8.97 31.49 -10.98
CA LEU A 35 -9.36 30.07 -11.00
C LEU A 35 -10.79 29.83 -10.51
N LEU A 36 -11.28 30.60 -9.56
CA LEU A 36 -12.55 30.37 -8.86
C LEU A 36 -13.69 31.27 -9.36
N GLY A 37 -13.40 32.26 -10.20
CA GLY A 37 -14.41 33.16 -10.76
C GLY A 37 -15.45 32.40 -11.57
N THR A 38 -16.74 32.71 -11.31
CA THR A 38 -17.87 32.15 -12.05
C THR A 38 -18.49 33.21 -12.97
N ASP A 39 -19.44 32.83 -13.83
CA ASP A 39 -20.17 33.75 -14.73
C ASP A 39 -21.24 34.61 -14.01
N SER A 40 -21.37 34.47 -12.68
CA SER A 40 -22.31 35.34 -11.95
C SER A 40 -21.94 36.81 -12.12
N SER A 41 -22.94 37.67 -12.25
CA SER A 41 -22.71 39.11 -12.41
C SER A 41 -21.91 39.72 -11.27
N SER A 42 -22.12 39.25 -10.03
CA SER A 42 -21.35 39.68 -8.85
C SER A 42 -19.87 39.33 -8.98
N HIS A 43 -19.52 38.07 -9.32
CA HIS A 43 -18.12 37.66 -9.49
C HIS A 43 -17.45 38.41 -10.64
N GLN A 44 -18.12 38.58 -11.77
CA GLN A 44 -17.54 39.29 -12.91
C GLN A 44 -17.31 40.78 -12.62
N THR A 45 -18.19 41.40 -11.84
CA THR A 45 -18.02 42.79 -11.38
C THR A 45 -16.80 42.91 -10.45
N GLU A 46 -16.68 42.00 -9.50
CA GLU A 46 -15.55 41.97 -8.55
C GLU A 46 -14.20 41.68 -9.26
N LEU A 47 -14.17 40.71 -10.16
CA LEU A 47 -12.96 40.40 -10.94
C LEU A 47 -12.48 41.60 -11.76
N LYS A 48 -13.42 42.32 -12.40
CA LYS A 48 -13.10 43.57 -13.15
C LYS A 48 -12.54 44.63 -12.24
N LYS A 49 -13.19 44.89 -11.08
CA LYS A 49 -12.74 45.84 -10.09
C LYS A 49 -11.33 45.56 -9.62
N GLU A 50 -11.01 44.30 -9.29
CA GLU A 50 -9.74 43.86 -8.78
C GLU A 50 -8.68 43.60 -9.90
N LYS A 51 -9.05 43.85 -11.17
CA LYS A 51 -8.21 43.57 -12.36
C LYS A 51 -7.70 42.13 -12.38
N ILE A 52 -8.61 41.19 -12.17
CA ILE A 52 -8.35 39.75 -12.19
C ILE A 52 -8.88 39.18 -13.50
N ILE A 53 -8.07 38.40 -14.20
CA ILE A 53 -8.48 37.68 -15.42
C ILE A 53 -8.93 36.27 -15.05
N ASN A 54 -9.96 35.76 -15.72
CA ASN A 54 -10.35 34.36 -15.62
C ASN A 54 -9.28 33.45 -16.27
N PHE A 55 -9.05 32.31 -15.69
CA PHE A 55 -8.17 31.28 -16.27
C PHE A 55 -9.01 30.13 -16.84
N ASP A 56 -8.84 29.84 -18.13
CA ASP A 56 -9.58 28.77 -18.82
C ASP A 56 -8.94 27.40 -18.56
N VAL A 57 -7.64 27.34 -18.35
CA VAL A 57 -6.86 26.13 -18.17
C VAL A 57 -5.81 26.32 -17.09
N LEU A 58 -5.70 25.33 -16.22
CA LEU A 58 -4.62 25.19 -15.27
C LEU A 58 -3.77 24.00 -15.64
N ILE A 59 -2.48 24.21 -15.87
CA ILE A 59 -1.52 23.13 -16.17
C ILE A 59 -0.51 23.07 -15.03
N ILE A 60 -0.51 21.97 -14.28
CA ILE A 60 0.40 21.77 -13.15
C ILE A 60 0.86 20.32 -13.07
N ASN A 61 2.15 20.12 -12.93
CA ASN A 61 2.76 18.88 -12.48
C ASN A 61 3.23 19.08 -11.05
N LEU A 62 2.74 18.24 -10.11
CA LEU A 62 3.17 18.27 -8.71
C LEU A 62 4.66 17.91 -8.58
N TYR A 63 5.27 18.32 -7.51
CA TYR A 63 6.62 17.88 -7.17
C TYR A 63 6.68 16.36 -7.01
N PRO A 64 7.80 15.71 -7.44
CA PRO A 64 7.91 14.24 -7.44
C PRO A 64 8.20 13.70 -6.03
N PHE A 65 7.22 13.81 -5.13
CA PHE A 65 7.35 13.42 -3.73
C PHE A 65 7.72 11.94 -3.58
N GLU A 66 6.98 11.04 -4.25
CA GLU A 66 7.22 9.60 -4.17
C GLU A 66 8.61 9.20 -4.68
N ASP A 67 9.03 9.77 -5.82
CA ASP A 67 10.35 9.50 -6.37
C ASP A 67 11.46 9.98 -5.43
N THR A 68 11.22 11.10 -4.76
CA THR A 68 12.17 11.61 -3.77
C THR A 68 12.24 10.69 -2.56
N VAL A 69 11.11 10.20 -2.05
CA VAL A 69 11.06 9.20 -0.96
C VAL A 69 11.81 7.91 -1.33
N ARG A 70 11.71 7.47 -2.58
CA ARG A 70 12.42 6.27 -3.07
C ARG A 70 13.94 6.49 -3.17
N ASN A 71 14.36 7.71 -3.56
CA ASN A 71 15.75 8.00 -3.92
C ASN A 71 16.60 8.59 -2.78
N THR A 72 16.00 9.04 -1.68
CA THR A 72 16.75 9.58 -0.53
C THR A 72 16.13 9.24 0.81
N LYS A 73 16.96 9.18 1.83
CA LYS A 73 16.55 9.05 3.24
C LYS A 73 16.61 10.40 3.99
N ASN A 74 16.98 11.48 3.31
CA ASN A 74 17.08 12.79 3.91
C ASN A 74 15.67 13.39 4.06
N SER A 75 15.18 13.45 5.30
CA SER A 75 13.83 13.93 5.63
C SER A 75 13.59 15.37 5.17
N ASP A 76 14.59 16.25 5.28
CA ASP A 76 14.42 17.66 4.90
C ASP A 76 14.21 17.80 3.39
N LYS A 77 14.96 17.02 2.59
CA LYS A 77 14.76 16.97 1.14
C LYS A 77 13.40 16.42 0.74
N ILE A 78 12.89 15.45 1.48
CA ILE A 78 11.56 14.86 1.23
C ILE A 78 10.47 15.87 1.59
N ILE A 79 10.58 16.54 2.73
CA ILE A 79 9.61 17.56 3.19
C ILE A 79 9.55 18.72 2.18
N GLU A 80 10.67 19.10 1.60
CA GLU A 80 10.73 20.16 0.56
C GLU A 80 9.95 19.81 -0.71
N MET A 81 9.68 18.51 -0.96
CA MET A 81 8.87 18.05 -2.10
C MET A 81 7.37 18.02 -1.80
N ILE A 82 6.93 18.49 -0.65
CA ILE A 82 5.50 18.66 -0.35
C ILE A 82 5.00 19.93 -1.05
N ASP A 83 4.27 19.75 -2.15
CA ASP A 83 3.76 20.85 -2.95
C ASP A 83 2.51 21.47 -2.32
N ILE A 84 2.62 22.70 -1.84
CA ILE A 84 1.50 23.45 -1.27
C ILE A 84 0.77 24.23 -2.36
N GLY A 85 1.52 24.94 -3.18
CA GLY A 85 0.98 25.82 -4.20
C GLY A 85 0.25 25.08 -5.30
N GLY A 86 0.91 24.12 -5.95
CA GLY A 86 0.34 23.32 -7.04
C GLY A 86 -0.89 22.54 -6.58
N HIS A 87 -0.80 21.89 -5.43
CA HIS A 87 -1.92 21.17 -4.82
C HIS A 87 -3.16 22.07 -4.61
N SER A 88 -2.97 23.25 -4.03
CA SER A 88 -4.06 24.19 -3.77
C SER A 88 -4.70 24.71 -5.06
N LEU A 89 -3.89 25.02 -6.07
CA LEU A 89 -4.38 25.48 -7.38
C LEU A 89 -5.21 24.41 -8.08
N ILE A 90 -4.78 23.15 -8.04
CA ILE A 90 -5.54 22.02 -8.60
C ILE A 90 -6.91 21.92 -7.93
N ARG A 91 -6.99 22.01 -6.59
CA ARG A 91 -8.26 21.98 -5.87
C ARG A 91 -9.19 23.13 -6.28
N ALA A 92 -8.63 24.33 -6.47
CA ALA A 92 -9.39 25.48 -6.94
C ALA A 92 -9.97 25.26 -8.36
N ALA A 93 -9.16 24.76 -9.30
CA ALA A 93 -9.59 24.46 -10.64
C ALA A 93 -10.63 23.31 -10.68
N VAL A 94 -10.45 22.25 -9.89
CA VAL A 94 -11.42 21.16 -9.76
C VAL A 94 -12.77 21.70 -9.25
N LYS A 95 -12.78 22.57 -8.26
CA LYS A 95 -14.02 23.21 -7.75
C LYS A 95 -14.75 23.99 -8.85
N ASN A 96 -13.99 24.60 -9.76
CA ASN A 96 -14.54 25.43 -10.85
C ASN A 96 -14.34 24.79 -12.25
N TYR A 97 -14.32 23.46 -12.34
CA TYR A 97 -13.95 22.73 -13.56
C TYR A 97 -14.77 23.08 -14.80
N LYS A 98 -15.97 23.60 -14.64
CA LYS A 98 -16.81 24.06 -15.76
C LYS A 98 -16.18 25.25 -16.48
N LYS A 99 -15.39 26.06 -15.78
CA LYS A 99 -14.66 27.23 -16.30
C LYS A 99 -13.19 26.94 -16.51
N THR A 100 -12.49 26.48 -15.48
CA THR A 100 -11.07 26.23 -15.52
C THR A 100 -10.78 24.74 -15.61
N VAL A 101 -10.21 24.27 -16.71
CA VAL A 101 -9.88 22.86 -16.92
C VAL A 101 -8.53 22.54 -16.28
N PRO A 102 -8.46 21.65 -15.28
CA PRO A 102 -7.18 21.23 -14.69
C PRO A 102 -6.53 20.13 -15.55
N ILE A 103 -5.30 20.36 -16.01
CA ILE A 103 -4.45 19.39 -16.70
C ILE A 103 -3.25 19.10 -15.79
N VAL A 104 -3.15 17.88 -15.32
CA VAL A 104 -2.18 17.48 -14.30
C VAL A 104 -1.16 16.44 -14.78
N ASP A 105 -1.31 15.98 -16.04
CA ASP A 105 -0.47 14.94 -16.61
C ASP A 105 -0.07 15.33 -18.05
N PRO A 106 1.23 15.35 -18.40
CA PRO A 106 1.71 15.65 -19.75
C PRO A 106 1.14 14.74 -20.84
N VAL A 107 0.76 13.51 -20.51
CA VAL A 107 0.14 12.56 -21.45
C VAL A 107 -1.17 13.13 -22.05
N ASP A 108 -1.85 13.99 -21.32
CA ASP A 108 -3.13 14.57 -21.75
C ASP A 108 -2.97 15.78 -22.69
N TYR A 109 -1.78 16.38 -22.81
CA TYR A 109 -1.61 17.63 -23.55
C TYR A 109 -2.06 17.53 -25.01
N GLN A 110 -1.61 16.52 -25.74
CA GLN A 110 -1.97 16.35 -27.16
C GLN A 110 -3.48 16.14 -27.34
N LYS A 111 -4.08 15.31 -26.48
CA LYS A 111 -5.51 15.05 -26.52
C LYS A 111 -6.33 16.30 -26.18
N PHE A 112 -5.87 17.08 -25.19
CA PHE A 112 -6.51 18.33 -24.79
C PHE A 112 -6.49 19.34 -25.94
N ILE A 113 -5.35 19.55 -26.58
CA ILE A 113 -5.18 20.51 -27.69
C ILE A 113 -6.07 20.10 -28.88
N LYS A 114 -6.04 18.80 -29.27
CA LYS A 114 -6.81 18.29 -30.40
C LYS A 114 -8.32 18.50 -30.25
N ASN A 115 -8.83 18.45 -29.03
CA ASN A 115 -10.26 18.51 -28.74
C ASN A 115 -10.68 19.85 -28.09
N PHE A 116 -9.94 20.91 -28.30
CA PHE A 116 -10.29 22.24 -27.79
C PHE A 116 -11.29 22.93 -28.74
N PRO A 117 -12.35 23.64 -28.23
CA PRO A 117 -12.72 23.78 -26.82
C PRO A 117 -13.36 22.51 -26.22
N GLN A 118 -13.12 22.28 -24.95
CA GLN A 118 -13.56 21.06 -24.26
C GLN A 118 -15.07 21.07 -23.98
N THR A 119 -15.73 19.91 -24.19
CA THR A 119 -17.10 19.68 -23.74
C THR A 119 -17.18 19.58 -22.21
N GLU A 120 -18.35 19.80 -21.62
CA GLU A 120 -18.53 19.68 -20.15
C GLU A 120 -18.17 18.28 -19.64
N ILE A 121 -18.53 17.23 -20.39
CA ILE A 121 -18.16 15.85 -20.07
C ILE A 121 -16.64 15.68 -20.05
N SER A 122 -15.95 16.26 -21.03
CA SER A 122 -14.48 16.20 -21.10
C SER A 122 -13.84 16.96 -19.93
N LYS A 123 -14.31 18.16 -19.62
CA LYS A 123 -13.84 18.96 -18.47
C LYS A 123 -13.99 18.19 -17.16
N LYS A 124 -15.15 17.52 -16.95
CA LYS A 124 -15.39 16.68 -15.79
C LYS A 124 -14.40 15.51 -15.68
N LYS A 125 -14.04 14.88 -16.80
CA LYS A 125 -13.01 13.81 -16.81
C LYS A 125 -11.65 14.30 -16.37
N TYR A 126 -11.21 15.47 -16.83
CA TYR A 126 -9.97 16.09 -16.36
C TYR A 126 -10.02 16.44 -14.87
N ALA A 127 -11.15 16.95 -14.38
CA ALA A 127 -11.34 17.24 -12.97
C ALA A 127 -11.28 15.98 -12.10
N ILE A 128 -11.89 14.87 -12.55
CA ILE A 128 -11.80 13.57 -11.86
C ILE A 128 -10.33 13.11 -11.79
N LYS A 129 -9.61 13.14 -12.92
CA LYS A 129 -8.19 12.76 -12.93
C LYS A 129 -7.36 13.64 -11.98
N ALA A 130 -7.61 14.93 -11.98
CA ALA A 130 -6.89 15.88 -11.14
C ALA A 130 -7.14 15.66 -9.64
N ILE A 131 -8.38 15.40 -9.23
CA ILE A 131 -8.69 15.13 -7.81
C ILE A 131 -8.15 13.76 -7.36
N GLN A 132 -8.15 12.75 -8.25
CA GLN A 132 -7.53 11.46 -7.98
C GLN A 132 -6.03 11.60 -7.73
N GLN A 133 -5.32 12.36 -8.57
CA GLN A 133 -3.89 12.59 -8.39
C GLN A 133 -3.56 13.28 -7.06
N ILE A 134 -4.37 14.26 -6.64
CA ILE A 134 -4.19 14.90 -5.32
C ILE A 134 -4.41 13.88 -4.20
N THR A 135 -5.46 13.05 -4.30
CA THR A 135 -5.75 12.04 -3.28
C THR A 135 -4.57 11.06 -3.14
N GLU A 136 -4.03 10.58 -4.24
CA GLU A 136 -2.86 9.68 -4.24
C GLU A 136 -1.63 10.39 -3.64
N TYR A 137 -1.42 11.65 -4.00
CA TYR A 137 -0.34 12.46 -3.47
C TYR A 137 -0.44 12.65 -1.95
N ASP A 138 -1.63 12.98 -1.42
CA ASP A 138 -1.87 13.14 0.01
C ASP A 138 -1.71 11.81 0.77
N VAL A 139 -2.15 10.70 0.19
CA VAL A 139 -1.93 9.36 0.74
C VAL A 139 -0.44 9.04 0.82
N SER A 140 0.33 9.38 -0.20
CA SER A 140 1.78 9.15 -0.22
C SER A 140 2.50 9.95 0.87
N ILE A 141 2.12 11.22 1.08
CA ILE A 141 2.62 12.05 2.17
C ILE A 141 2.24 11.47 3.53
N SER A 142 0.97 11.12 3.72
CA SER A 142 0.46 10.53 4.95
C SER A 142 1.20 9.23 5.30
N ASN A 143 1.40 8.35 4.33
CA ASN A 143 2.14 7.11 4.48
C ASN A 143 3.59 7.35 4.91
N TRP A 144 4.25 8.33 4.30
CA TRP A 144 5.61 8.69 4.65
C TRP A 144 5.73 9.16 6.11
N PHE A 145 4.85 10.06 6.58
CA PHE A 145 4.83 10.50 7.98
C PHE A 145 4.54 9.37 8.96
N GLN A 146 3.73 8.40 8.57
CA GLN A 146 3.44 7.20 9.37
C GLN A 146 4.57 6.16 9.33
N GLY A 147 5.62 6.40 8.53
CA GLY A 147 6.69 5.42 8.30
C GLY A 147 6.24 4.19 7.48
N ILE A 148 5.08 4.29 6.82
CA ILE A 148 4.55 3.28 5.92
C ILE A 148 5.15 3.53 4.54
N GLN A 149 6.13 2.71 4.15
CA GLN A 149 6.67 2.71 2.79
C GLN A 149 6.06 1.54 2.04
N THR A 150 5.02 1.81 1.25
CA THR A 150 4.46 0.81 0.36
C THR A 150 5.22 0.83 -0.96
N GLU A 151 5.62 -0.34 -1.41
CA GLU A 151 6.17 -0.56 -2.74
C GLU A 151 5.20 -1.38 -3.55
N GLU A 152 5.10 -1.07 -4.83
CA GLU A 152 4.38 -1.90 -5.77
C GLU A 152 5.20 -3.17 -6.04
N TYR A 153 4.67 -4.30 -5.60
CA TYR A 153 5.25 -5.59 -5.86
C TYR A 153 4.51 -6.25 -7.03
N SER A 154 5.18 -6.34 -8.17
CA SER A 154 4.64 -7.00 -9.36
C SER A 154 4.54 -8.51 -9.13
N LEU A 155 3.33 -9.04 -9.09
CA LEU A 155 3.06 -10.46 -8.90
C LEU A 155 3.21 -11.23 -10.22
N ARG A 156 3.38 -12.56 -10.13
CA ARG A 156 3.44 -13.40 -11.32
C ARG A 156 2.12 -13.40 -12.08
N TYR A 157 1.01 -13.46 -11.35
CA TYR A 157 -0.39 -13.43 -11.81
C TYR A 157 -1.31 -13.16 -10.61
N GLY A 158 -2.59 -12.93 -10.84
CA GLY A 158 -3.60 -12.75 -9.82
C GLY A 158 -4.05 -14.08 -9.18
N GLU A 159 -5.33 -14.17 -8.84
CA GLU A 159 -5.90 -15.42 -8.33
C GLU A 159 -5.82 -16.53 -9.38
N ASN A 160 -6.02 -16.17 -10.65
CA ASN A 160 -5.89 -17.06 -11.80
C ASN A 160 -4.75 -16.62 -12.75
N PRO A 161 -4.12 -17.54 -13.50
CA PRO A 161 -2.95 -17.26 -14.32
C PRO A 161 -3.10 -16.15 -15.36
N GLN A 162 -4.31 -15.92 -15.88
CA GLN A 162 -4.61 -14.89 -16.88
C GLN A 162 -4.78 -13.49 -16.28
N GLN A 163 -4.89 -13.36 -14.97
CA GLN A 163 -5.12 -12.09 -14.30
C GLN A 163 -3.79 -11.40 -14.00
N LYS A 164 -3.65 -10.14 -14.41
CA LYS A 164 -2.55 -9.29 -13.93
C LYS A 164 -2.83 -8.86 -12.50
N ALA A 165 -1.81 -8.86 -11.64
CA ALA A 165 -1.94 -8.43 -10.26
C ALA A 165 -0.67 -7.72 -9.77
N ILE A 166 -0.90 -6.78 -8.89
CA ILE A 166 0.11 -6.09 -8.09
C ILE A 166 -0.25 -6.22 -6.62
N ALA A 167 0.74 -6.14 -5.76
CA ALA A 167 0.53 -5.99 -4.33
C ALA A 167 1.19 -4.69 -3.86
N LEU A 168 0.47 -3.89 -3.09
CA LEU A 168 1.03 -2.75 -2.39
C LEU A 168 1.53 -3.24 -1.03
N ILE A 169 2.84 -3.39 -0.89
CA ILE A 169 3.44 -4.03 0.27
C ILE A 169 4.29 -3.02 1.02
N ASN A 170 4.14 -2.98 2.34
CA ASN A 170 5.12 -2.31 3.18
C ASN A 170 6.46 -3.07 3.07
N ASN A 171 7.45 -2.44 2.47
CA ASN A 171 8.78 -3.02 2.21
C ASN A 171 9.52 -3.51 3.48
N LYS A 172 9.04 -3.12 4.66
CA LYS A 172 9.55 -3.58 5.96
C LYS A 172 8.86 -4.84 6.48
N SER A 173 7.79 -5.31 5.83
CA SER A 173 6.99 -6.44 6.32
C SER A 173 7.69 -7.77 6.17
N PHE A 174 8.35 -8.00 5.04
CA PHE A 174 9.13 -9.21 4.81
C PHE A 174 10.29 -8.96 3.84
N THR A 175 11.24 -9.90 3.85
CA THR A 175 12.36 -9.94 2.89
C THR A 175 12.51 -11.35 2.37
N GLN A 176 12.53 -11.54 1.07
CA GLN A 176 12.84 -12.83 0.46
C GLN A 176 14.36 -13.06 0.51
N VAL A 177 14.80 -14.03 1.31
CA VAL A 177 16.22 -14.33 1.54
C VAL A 177 16.72 -15.51 0.71
N SER A 178 15.80 -16.24 0.06
CA SER A 178 16.12 -17.34 -0.89
C SER A 178 14.96 -17.61 -1.84
N GLY A 179 15.28 -18.28 -2.97
CA GLY A 179 14.36 -18.63 -4.03
C GLY A 179 14.33 -17.59 -5.17
N GLN A 180 14.27 -18.07 -6.42
CA GLN A 180 14.34 -17.21 -7.62
C GLN A 180 12.96 -16.73 -8.10
N LYS A 181 11.91 -17.48 -7.77
CA LYS A 181 10.55 -17.16 -8.22
C LYS A 181 9.92 -16.04 -7.41
N LYS A 182 9.25 -15.12 -8.09
CA LYS A 182 8.40 -14.11 -7.45
C LYS A 182 7.22 -14.77 -6.73
N LEU A 183 6.69 -14.10 -5.72
CA LEU A 183 5.45 -14.50 -5.08
C LEU A 183 4.27 -14.33 -6.04
N SER A 184 3.25 -15.18 -5.91
CA SER A 184 1.96 -15.02 -6.56
C SER A 184 0.95 -14.38 -5.61
N TYR A 185 -0.19 -13.98 -6.13
CA TYR A 185 -1.33 -13.52 -5.35
C TYR A 185 -1.72 -14.53 -4.26
N ASN A 186 -1.89 -15.81 -4.64
CA ASN A 186 -2.24 -16.88 -3.71
C ASN A 186 -1.14 -17.12 -2.67
N ASN A 187 0.15 -16.97 -3.03
CA ASN A 187 1.22 -17.06 -2.04
C ASN A 187 1.13 -15.99 -0.96
N LEU A 188 0.71 -14.76 -1.31
CA LEU A 188 0.55 -13.68 -0.34
C LEU A 188 -0.69 -13.88 0.54
N LEU A 189 -1.80 -14.37 0.00
CA LEU A 189 -2.98 -14.71 0.80
C LEU A 189 -2.69 -15.83 1.80
N ASP A 190 -2.08 -16.92 1.33
CA ASP A 190 -1.71 -18.04 2.19
C ASP A 190 -0.66 -17.64 3.24
N LEU A 191 0.28 -16.75 2.88
CA LEU A 191 1.28 -16.21 3.79
C LEU A 191 0.63 -15.36 4.88
N ASP A 192 -0.32 -14.48 4.52
CA ASP A 192 -1.04 -13.65 5.48
C ASP A 192 -1.80 -14.53 6.50
N ALA A 193 -2.55 -15.52 6.03
CA ALA A 193 -3.23 -16.49 6.89
C ALA A 193 -2.23 -17.24 7.81
N ALA A 194 -1.10 -17.69 7.26
CA ALA A 194 -0.09 -18.40 8.03
C ALA A 194 0.54 -17.54 9.14
N ILE A 195 0.85 -16.28 8.83
CA ILE A 195 1.43 -15.33 9.77
C ILE A 195 0.43 -14.93 10.87
N ASN A 196 -0.82 -14.68 10.50
CA ASN A 196 -1.86 -14.32 11.47
C ASN A 196 -2.04 -15.42 12.53
N ILE A 197 -2.02 -16.69 12.14
CA ILE A 197 -2.08 -17.82 13.07
C ILE A 197 -0.77 -17.96 13.86
N ALA A 198 0.38 -17.97 13.19
CA ALA A 198 1.67 -18.19 13.85
C ALA A 198 2.01 -17.11 14.89
N TYR A 199 1.62 -15.86 14.63
CA TYR A 199 1.92 -14.72 15.50
C TYR A 199 0.72 -14.27 16.35
N GLY A 200 -0.45 -14.81 16.14
CA GLY A 200 -1.67 -14.45 16.87
C GLY A 200 -1.59 -14.77 18.36
N SER A 201 -0.91 -15.85 18.75
CA SER A 201 -0.75 -16.25 20.15
C SER A 201 0.35 -15.46 20.87
N LYS A 202 0.08 -15.11 22.13
CA LYS A 202 1.07 -14.54 23.06
C LYS A 202 1.92 -15.61 23.75
N ALA A 203 1.69 -16.89 23.47
CA ALA A 203 2.41 -17.98 24.10
C ALA A 203 3.92 -17.95 23.75
N ASN A 204 4.74 -18.26 24.75
CA ASN A 204 6.20 -18.35 24.55
C ASN A 204 6.64 -19.70 23.95
N GLU A 205 5.73 -20.50 23.47
CA GLU A 205 5.99 -21.79 22.84
C GLU A 205 6.30 -21.62 21.34
N ASN A 206 6.79 -22.70 20.71
CA ASN A 206 7.03 -22.70 19.27
C ASN A 206 5.72 -23.04 18.56
N ILE A 207 5.37 -22.20 17.59
CA ILE A 207 4.18 -22.38 16.75
C ILE A 207 4.63 -22.66 15.32
N CYS A 208 4.00 -23.64 14.69
CA CYS A 208 4.12 -23.93 13.28
C CYS A 208 2.72 -24.01 12.69
N THR A 209 2.51 -23.34 11.56
CA THR A 209 1.28 -23.41 10.77
C THR A 209 1.60 -23.79 9.33
N ILE A 210 0.72 -24.58 8.71
CA ILE A 210 0.81 -24.96 7.31
C ILE A 210 -0.50 -24.58 6.65
N ILE A 211 -0.44 -23.70 5.68
CA ILE A 211 -1.61 -23.13 4.98
C ILE A 211 -1.55 -23.49 3.49
N LYS A 212 -2.69 -23.81 2.93
CA LYS A 212 -2.88 -23.95 1.49
C LYS A 212 -4.30 -23.53 1.10
N HIS A 213 -4.40 -22.73 0.04
CA HIS A 213 -5.67 -22.19 -0.43
C HIS A 213 -6.43 -21.42 0.67
N ASN A 214 -5.67 -20.63 1.45
CA ASN A 214 -6.16 -19.81 2.56
C ASN A 214 -6.81 -20.62 3.73
N ILE A 215 -6.57 -21.92 3.76
CA ILE A 215 -7.12 -22.84 4.78
C ILE A 215 -5.96 -23.55 5.51
N PRO A 216 -6.03 -23.69 6.85
CA PRO A 216 -5.04 -24.42 7.61
C PRO A 216 -5.10 -25.94 7.31
N CYS A 217 -4.03 -26.49 6.72
CA CYS A 217 -3.80 -27.93 6.66
C CYS A 217 -3.39 -28.47 8.03
N GLY A 218 -2.76 -27.62 8.85
CA GLY A 218 -2.43 -27.95 10.22
C GLY A 218 -1.75 -26.81 10.97
N GLY A 219 -1.95 -26.81 12.26
CA GLY A 219 -1.30 -25.89 13.17
C GLY A 219 -0.96 -26.57 14.49
N ALA A 220 0.20 -26.24 15.07
CA ALA A 220 0.58 -26.83 16.35
C ALA A 220 1.50 -25.92 17.15
N MET A 221 1.30 -25.97 18.46
CA MET A 221 2.10 -25.28 19.46
C MET A 221 2.75 -26.32 20.39
N LYS A 222 4.08 -26.34 20.46
CA LYS A 222 4.87 -27.31 21.23
C LYS A 222 6.10 -26.64 21.86
N LYS A 223 6.75 -27.38 22.77
CA LYS A 223 7.98 -26.93 23.42
C LYS A 223 9.14 -26.74 22.43
N THR A 224 9.24 -27.59 21.42
CA THR A 224 10.27 -27.52 20.39
C THR A 224 9.66 -27.24 19.03
N GLN A 225 10.40 -26.54 18.20
CA GLN A 225 9.97 -26.20 16.83
C GLN A 225 9.81 -27.44 15.94
N LYS A 226 10.69 -28.44 16.13
CA LYS A 226 10.61 -29.73 15.46
C LYS A 226 9.31 -30.47 15.75
N GLU A 227 8.88 -30.49 17.03
CA GLU A 227 7.63 -31.11 17.42
C GLU A 227 6.41 -30.34 16.88
N SER A 228 6.45 -29.01 16.90
CA SER A 228 5.40 -28.16 16.33
C SER A 228 5.21 -28.48 14.84
N TYR A 229 6.29 -28.52 14.08
CA TYR A 229 6.22 -28.85 12.66
C TYR A 229 5.67 -30.25 12.41
N LYS A 230 6.22 -31.27 13.08
CA LYS A 230 5.72 -32.65 12.93
C LYS A 230 4.24 -32.79 13.24
N LYS A 231 3.78 -32.11 14.31
CA LYS A 231 2.38 -32.16 14.71
C LYS A 231 1.47 -31.38 13.79
N ALA A 232 1.92 -30.22 13.28
CA ALA A 232 1.19 -29.48 12.26
C ALA A 232 1.03 -30.30 10.97
N LEU A 233 2.11 -30.94 10.48
CA LEU A 233 2.07 -31.79 9.30
C LEU A 233 1.12 -32.98 9.44
N MET A 234 0.94 -33.51 10.65
CA MET A 234 0.00 -34.62 10.91
C MET A 234 -1.48 -34.21 10.78
N GLY A 235 -1.80 -32.93 10.70
CA GLY A 235 -3.17 -32.46 10.52
C GLY A 235 -3.75 -32.93 9.19
N ASP A 236 -3.09 -32.58 8.10
CA ASP A 236 -3.39 -33.07 6.74
C ASP A 236 -2.10 -33.11 5.91
N PRO A 237 -1.38 -34.24 5.90
CA PRO A 237 -0.13 -34.37 5.18
C PRO A 237 -0.29 -34.23 3.66
N LEU A 238 -1.43 -34.68 3.11
CA LEU A 238 -1.68 -34.64 1.67
C LEU A 238 -1.91 -33.21 1.18
N SER A 239 -2.78 -32.47 1.85
CA SER A 239 -3.08 -31.07 1.49
C SER A 239 -1.90 -30.15 1.76
N SER A 240 -0.98 -30.49 2.67
CA SER A 240 0.20 -29.68 2.99
C SER A 240 1.22 -29.59 1.85
N PHE A 241 1.16 -30.50 0.86
CA PHE A 241 2.05 -30.48 -0.28
C PHE A 241 1.87 -29.20 -1.12
N GLY A 242 2.95 -28.46 -1.31
CA GLY A 242 2.93 -27.16 -2.01
C GLY A 242 2.36 -26.00 -1.18
N GLY A 243 2.07 -26.20 0.09
CA GLY A 243 1.58 -25.16 0.99
C GLY A 243 2.65 -24.18 1.44
N ILE A 244 2.24 -23.27 2.31
CA ILE A 244 3.08 -22.28 2.99
C ILE A 244 3.23 -22.64 4.45
N VAL A 245 4.47 -22.62 4.95
CA VAL A 245 4.78 -22.94 6.34
C VAL A 245 5.29 -21.70 7.06
N ALA A 246 4.67 -21.33 8.19
CA ALA A 246 5.11 -20.22 9.01
C ALA A 246 5.47 -20.65 10.44
N PHE A 247 6.50 -20.00 10.98
CA PHE A 247 6.97 -20.17 12.35
C PHE A 247 7.02 -18.83 13.07
N ASN A 248 6.67 -18.82 14.35
CA ASN A 248 6.70 -17.61 15.19
C ASN A 248 8.08 -17.28 15.79
N LYS A 249 9.06 -18.17 15.64
CA LYS A 249 10.42 -18.00 16.15
C LYS A 249 11.47 -18.27 15.07
N LYS A 250 12.70 -17.84 15.31
CA LYS A 250 13.87 -18.08 14.46
C LYS A 250 13.95 -19.57 14.07
N LEU A 251 14.02 -19.87 12.78
CA LEU A 251 14.01 -21.24 12.28
C LEU A 251 15.37 -21.91 12.53
N SER A 252 15.31 -23.06 13.19
CA SER A 252 16.50 -23.86 13.53
C SER A 252 16.93 -24.79 12.39
N GLU A 253 18.22 -25.14 12.37
CA GLU A 253 18.79 -26.12 11.46
C GLU A 253 18.04 -27.44 11.50
N ASN A 254 17.77 -27.97 12.70
CA ASN A 254 17.09 -29.28 12.88
C ASN A 254 15.70 -29.28 12.25
N THR A 255 14.98 -28.15 12.30
CA THR A 255 13.66 -28.02 11.66
C THR A 255 13.80 -27.89 10.14
N ALA A 256 14.79 -27.13 9.65
CA ALA A 256 15.07 -27.00 8.23
C ALA A 256 15.36 -28.35 7.55
N ARG A 257 16.14 -29.22 8.19
CA ARG A 257 16.41 -30.60 7.70
C ARG A 257 15.15 -31.46 7.52
N LEU A 258 14.10 -31.20 8.31
CA LEU A 258 12.80 -31.86 8.15
C LEU A 258 11.97 -31.24 7.03
N LEU A 259 11.96 -29.92 6.94
CA LEU A 259 11.18 -29.15 5.95
C LEU A 259 11.58 -29.52 4.52
N VAL A 260 12.87 -29.66 4.23
CA VAL A 260 13.36 -30.00 2.88
C VAL A 260 12.99 -31.39 2.38
N LYS A 261 12.48 -32.26 3.27
CA LYS A 261 11.97 -33.59 2.90
C LYS A 261 10.59 -33.53 2.21
N ASN A 262 9.88 -32.42 2.36
CA ASN A 262 8.59 -32.17 1.74
C ASN A 262 8.71 -31.02 0.73
N TYR A 263 7.72 -30.88 -0.13
CA TYR A 263 7.63 -29.77 -1.07
C TYR A 263 6.74 -28.68 -0.47
N TYR A 264 7.30 -27.48 -0.31
CA TYR A 264 6.60 -26.26 0.08
C TYR A 264 6.92 -25.14 -0.90
N GLU A 265 5.98 -24.24 -1.12
CA GLU A 265 6.21 -23.07 -1.97
C GLU A 265 6.88 -21.94 -1.22
N VAL A 266 6.53 -21.75 0.05
CA VAL A 266 7.07 -20.69 0.89
C VAL A 266 7.32 -21.22 2.31
N ILE A 267 8.44 -20.81 2.90
CA ILE A 267 8.72 -20.95 4.33
C ILE A 267 8.98 -19.55 4.91
N ALA A 268 8.25 -19.21 5.96
CA ALA A 268 8.32 -17.92 6.63
C ALA A 268 8.69 -18.06 8.11
N ALA A 269 9.58 -17.20 8.58
CA ALA A 269 9.96 -17.11 9.98
C ALA A 269 10.48 -15.68 10.30
N PRO A 270 10.53 -15.25 11.58
CA PRO A 270 11.09 -13.95 11.92
C PRO A 270 12.59 -13.85 11.63
N ASP A 271 13.30 -14.98 11.69
CA ASP A 271 14.72 -15.12 11.35
C ASP A 271 15.06 -16.59 11.08
N PHE A 272 16.29 -16.85 10.65
CA PHE A 272 16.81 -18.18 10.32
C PHE A 272 18.21 -18.35 10.90
N GLU A 273 18.54 -19.54 11.38
CA GLU A 273 19.92 -19.92 11.63
C GLU A 273 20.69 -19.99 10.30
N ARG A 274 21.99 -19.74 10.32
CA ARG A 274 22.84 -19.73 9.12
C ARG A 274 22.80 -21.11 8.42
N GLU A 275 22.89 -22.16 9.19
CA GLU A 275 22.83 -23.55 8.74
C GLU A 275 21.45 -23.89 8.17
N ALA A 276 20.38 -23.40 8.79
CA ALA A 276 19.02 -23.54 8.29
C ALA A 276 18.87 -22.92 6.90
N LEU A 277 19.38 -21.70 6.70
CA LEU A 277 19.35 -21.04 5.39
C LEU A 277 20.13 -21.82 4.34
N THR A 278 21.30 -22.37 4.68
CA THR A 278 22.10 -23.19 3.77
C THR A 278 21.33 -24.40 3.31
N ILE A 279 20.63 -25.09 4.23
CA ILE A 279 19.80 -26.25 3.92
C ILE A 279 18.61 -25.85 3.04
N LEU A 280 17.88 -24.79 3.37
CA LEU A 280 16.70 -24.37 2.60
C LEU A 280 17.07 -23.92 1.18
N LYS A 281 18.23 -23.29 1.00
CA LYS A 281 18.75 -22.86 -0.30
C LYS A 281 19.02 -24.00 -1.27
N THR A 282 19.14 -25.26 -0.81
CA THR A 282 19.26 -26.42 -1.71
C THR A 282 18.01 -26.64 -2.56
N LYS A 283 16.88 -26.05 -2.20
CA LYS A 283 15.61 -26.10 -2.93
C LYS A 283 15.40 -24.81 -3.72
N SER A 284 15.81 -24.76 -4.98
CA SER A 284 15.80 -23.57 -5.83
C SER A 284 14.41 -22.93 -6.00
N ASN A 285 13.35 -23.74 -6.01
CA ASN A 285 11.97 -23.29 -6.15
C ASN A 285 11.31 -22.82 -4.84
N LEU A 286 11.94 -23.10 -3.69
CA LEU A 286 11.44 -22.71 -2.38
C LEU A 286 11.74 -21.23 -2.11
N ARG A 287 10.71 -20.45 -1.81
CA ARG A 287 10.88 -19.08 -1.36
C ARG A 287 10.98 -19.03 0.16
N VAL A 288 12.07 -18.47 0.66
CA VAL A 288 12.32 -18.33 2.08
C VAL A 288 12.17 -16.86 2.46
N LEU A 289 11.24 -16.57 3.35
CA LEU A 289 10.86 -15.22 3.73
C LEU A 289 11.19 -14.94 5.20
N LYS A 290 11.99 -13.92 5.42
CA LYS A 290 12.14 -13.32 6.74
C LYS A 290 11.02 -12.31 6.95
N VAL A 291 10.14 -12.56 7.92
CA VAL A 291 8.90 -11.80 8.12
C VAL A 291 8.93 -11.08 9.47
N LYS A 292 8.59 -9.81 9.49
CA LYS A 292 8.39 -9.07 10.73
C LYS A 292 6.98 -9.30 11.26
N LYS A 293 6.84 -9.31 12.59
CA LYS A 293 5.52 -9.34 13.23
C LYS A 293 4.84 -7.98 13.02
N ILE A 294 4.02 -7.88 11.97
CA ILE A 294 3.12 -6.75 11.75
C ILE A 294 1.73 -7.27 11.98
N ILE A 295 0.99 -6.64 12.88
CA ILE A 295 -0.38 -7.04 13.20
C ILE A 295 -1.28 -5.87 12.82
N ASN A 296 -2.06 -6.03 11.75
CA ASN A 296 -3.06 -5.07 11.36
C ASN A 296 -4.12 -4.93 12.46
N LYS A 297 -4.58 -3.71 12.72
CA LYS A 297 -5.67 -3.45 13.67
C LYS A 297 -7.04 -3.56 13.02
N VAL A 298 -7.08 -3.39 11.71
CA VAL A 298 -8.29 -3.33 10.90
C VAL A 298 -8.13 -4.29 9.72
N GLU A 299 -9.19 -5.03 9.44
CA GLU A 299 -9.33 -5.87 8.25
C GLU A 299 -10.29 -5.22 7.28
N GLN A 300 -9.97 -5.26 6.00
CA GLN A 300 -10.80 -4.76 4.91
C GLN A 300 -10.99 -5.83 3.85
N ARG A 301 -12.23 -6.05 3.43
CA ARG A 301 -12.58 -6.96 2.34
C ARG A 301 -13.46 -6.25 1.32
N SER A 302 -13.06 -6.28 0.06
CA SER A 302 -13.88 -5.77 -1.04
C SER A 302 -15.10 -6.65 -1.26
N ILE A 303 -16.26 -6.03 -1.48
CA ILE A 303 -17.51 -6.67 -1.88
C ILE A 303 -18.10 -5.94 -3.09
N PHE A 304 -19.10 -6.52 -3.77
CA PHE A 304 -19.70 -5.93 -4.97
C PHE A 304 -20.25 -4.50 -4.75
N ALA A 305 -20.70 -4.18 -3.55
CA ALA A 305 -21.29 -2.90 -3.20
C ALA A 305 -20.32 -1.93 -2.49
N GLY A 306 -19.05 -2.31 -2.31
CA GLY A 306 -18.09 -1.49 -1.57
C GLY A 306 -17.05 -2.30 -0.80
N ALA A 307 -16.87 -2.01 0.49
CA ALA A 307 -15.93 -2.71 1.35
C ALA A 307 -16.53 -2.98 2.73
N LEU A 308 -16.23 -4.15 3.28
CA LEU A 308 -16.43 -4.45 4.69
C LEU A 308 -15.16 -4.07 5.45
N ILE A 309 -15.32 -3.37 6.56
CA ILE A 309 -14.22 -2.94 7.43
C ILE A 309 -14.55 -3.40 8.85
N GLN A 310 -13.63 -4.08 9.49
CA GLN A 310 -13.79 -4.56 10.87
C GLN A 310 -12.49 -4.50 11.65
N ASP A 311 -12.59 -4.43 12.97
CA ASP A 311 -11.43 -4.62 13.83
C ASP A 311 -10.97 -6.07 13.77
N THR A 312 -9.65 -6.27 13.76
CA THR A 312 -9.07 -7.61 13.87
C THR A 312 -9.44 -8.24 15.21
N ASN A 313 -10.08 -9.40 15.18
CA ASN A 313 -10.47 -10.11 16.41
C ASN A 313 -9.24 -10.64 17.15
N ARG A 314 -8.96 -10.10 18.33
CA ARG A 314 -7.79 -10.45 19.16
C ARG A 314 -8.15 -10.84 20.59
N LYS A 315 -9.43 -10.78 20.91
CA LYS A 315 -9.91 -11.12 22.26
C LYS A 315 -11.00 -12.15 22.16
N VAL A 316 -10.76 -13.30 22.75
CA VAL A 316 -11.85 -14.23 23.02
C VAL A 316 -12.31 -14.02 24.45
N SER A 317 -13.57 -13.68 24.59
CA SER A 317 -14.18 -13.39 25.87
C SER A 317 -14.39 -14.64 26.75
N SER A 318 -14.75 -15.77 26.16
CA SER A 318 -14.81 -17.05 26.84
C SER A 318 -14.97 -18.22 25.86
N ILE A 319 -14.37 -19.36 26.17
CA ILE A 319 -14.68 -20.65 25.53
C ILE A 319 -15.25 -21.57 26.57
N LYS A 320 -16.44 -22.10 26.30
CA LYS A 320 -17.01 -23.21 27.07
C LYS A 320 -16.87 -24.49 26.27
N ALA A 321 -16.19 -25.50 26.81
CA ALA A 321 -16.24 -26.84 26.25
C ALA A 321 -17.66 -27.38 26.39
N ILE A 322 -18.32 -27.69 25.27
CA ILE A 322 -19.69 -28.22 25.25
C ILE A 322 -19.68 -29.70 25.56
N ASN A 323 -18.65 -30.44 25.14
CA ASN A 323 -18.44 -31.86 25.44
C ASN A 323 -16.95 -32.20 25.58
N GLY A 324 -16.57 -32.87 26.62
CA GLY A 324 -15.21 -33.41 26.82
C GLY A 324 -14.81 -33.52 28.28
N LYS A 325 -14.22 -34.65 28.63
CA LYS A 325 -13.68 -34.93 29.98
C LYS A 325 -12.37 -34.21 30.30
N ASN A 326 -11.73 -33.54 29.31
CA ASN A 326 -10.45 -32.86 29.47
C ASN A 326 -10.62 -31.35 29.48
N LYS A 327 -10.28 -30.68 30.58
CA LYS A 327 -10.14 -29.21 30.62
C LYS A 327 -8.99 -28.79 29.74
N LEU A 328 -9.26 -28.04 28.68
CA LEU A 328 -8.22 -27.41 27.87
C LEU A 328 -7.45 -26.38 28.71
N LYS A 329 -6.12 -26.43 28.68
CA LYS A 329 -5.30 -25.41 29.34
C LYS A 329 -5.47 -24.06 28.60
N LYS A 330 -5.50 -22.94 29.34
CA LYS A 330 -5.76 -21.59 28.84
C LYS A 330 -4.91 -21.23 27.62
N ASN A 331 -3.63 -21.56 27.63
CA ASN A 331 -2.71 -21.31 26.50
C ASN A 331 -3.02 -22.13 25.25
N ARG A 332 -3.68 -23.27 25.35
CA ARG A 332 -4.17 -24.04 24.19
C ARG A 332 -5.43 -23.44 23.61
N ILE A 333 -6.28 -22.89 24.46
CA ILE A 333 -7.49 -22.17 24.08
C ILE A 333 -7.09 -20.97 23.19
N ASP A 334 -6.17 -20.13 23.66
CA ASP A 334 -5.69 -18.94 22.93
C ASP A 334 -5.09 -19.28 21.55
N PHE A 335 -4.57 -20.48 21.35
CA PHE A 335 -4.09 -20.96 20.06
C PHE A 335 -5.21 -21.31 19.07
N PHE A 336 -6.25 -22.04 19.53
CA PHE A 336 -7.37 -22.44 18.69
C PHE A 336 -8.33 -21.30 18.33
N ILE A 337 -8.26 -20.18 19.03
CA ILE A 337 -9.10 -19.01 18.79
C ILE A 337 -8.60 -18.16 17.63
N ASN A 338 -7.30 -18.25 17.32
CA ASN A 338 -6.67 -17.47 16.25
C ASN A 338 -6.52 -18.28 14.94
N ILE A 339 -7.11 -19.47 14.85
CA ILE A 339 -7.29 -20.26 13.64
C ILE A 339 -8.69 -20.04 13.07
#